data_117bee05c3bd054b724b9cd198cf2031
#
_entry.id   117bee05c3bd054b724b9cd198cf2031
#
_cell.length_a   1.000
_cell.length_b   1.000
_cell.length_c   1.000
_cell.angle_alpha   90.00
_cell.angle_beta   90.00
_cell.angle_gamma   90.00
#
_symmetry.space_group_name_H-M   'P 1'
#
loop_
_entity.id
_entity.type
_entity.pdbx_description
1 polymer ?
#
loop_
_entity_poly.entity_id
_entity_poly.type
_entity_poly.pdbx_seq_one_letter_code
_entity_poly.pdbx_strand_id
1 'polypeptide(L)'
;STFDWGIPVPWDTKQVIYVWFDALLNYATAVGLGDDPTSEGGKKFAQTWPCDVHLVGKDILRFHAVIWPAMLMAGDVAIPKKVFAHGWLMVGGEKMSKSKANKIAPAEITSHFGVDAYRYYFLRAIPFGQDGSFSWEDMSARYTSELANDFGNLASRLIAMIEKYCAGSIPAIAHEAALEAELASTVQFSDKAMRSEEHTS
;
A
#
# COMPACT_ATOMS: atom_id res chain seq x y z
N SER A 1 -19.78 -19.46 21.38
CA SER A 1 -19.55 -19.34 19.94
C SER A 1 -20.88 -19.33 19.20
N THR A 2 -20.96 -18.62 18.09
CA THR A 2 -22.17 -18.60 17.22
C THR A 2 -22.17 -19.74 16.19
N PHE A 3 -21.12 -20.51 16.12
CA PHE A 3 -20.95 -21.68 15.26
C PHE A 3 -20.27 -22.81 16.05
N ASP A 4 -20.47 -24.02 15.64
CA ASP A 4 -20.07 -25.26 16.29
C ASP A 4 -18.87 -25.96 15.64
N TRP A 5 -18.33 -25.40 14.56
CA TRP A 5 -17.12 -25.89 13.91
C TRP A 5 -15.86 -25.18 14.43
N GLY A 6 -14.74 -25.88 14.48
CA GLY A 6 -13.46 -25.36 14.93
C GLY A 6 -12.80 -26.26 15.99
N ILE A 7 -11.68 -25.82 16.56
CA ILE A 7 -10.99 -26.53 17.63
C ILE A 7 -11.66 -26.15 18.96
N PRO A 8 -12.30 -27.12 19.67
CA PRO A 8 -12.96 -26.80 20.92
C PRO A 8 -11.94 -26.43 22.00
N VAL A 9 -12.33 -25.51 22.88
CA VAL A 9 -11.54 -25.17 24.07
C VAL A 9 -11.59 -26.34 25.04
N PRO A 10 -10.45 -26.91 25.51
CA PRO A 10 -10.42 -28.16 26.31
C PRO A 10 -11.22 -28.10 27.60
N TRP A 11 -11.31 -26.93 28.23
CA TRP A 11 -12.03 -26.72 29.51
C TRP A 11 -13.41 -26.08 29.36
N ASP A 12 -13.79 -25.69 28.12
CA ASP A 12 -15.12 -25.21 27.77
C ASP A 12 -15.47 -25.56 26.32
N THR A 13 -16.00 -26.76 26.13
CA THR A 13 -16.32 -27.29 24.79
C THR A 13 -17.46 -26.58 24.07
N LYS A 14 -18.13 -25.60 24.71
CA LYS A 14 -19.09 -24.70 24.04
C LYS A 14 -18.40 -23.57 23.30
N GLN A 15 -17.11 -23.41 23.48
CA GLN A 15 -16.28 -22.42 22.82
C GLN A 15 -15.30 -23.09 21.86
N VAL A 16 -14.88 -22.34 20.85
CA VAL A 16 -13.81 -22.73 19.93
C VAL A 16 -12.65 -21.75 20.02
N ILE A 17 -11.44 -22.25 19.78
CA ILE A 17 -10.24 -21.41 19.75
C ILE A 17 -10.37 -20.40 18.63
N TYR A 18 -10.15 -19.13 18.95
CA TYR A 18 -10.29 -18.04 17.99
C TYR A 18 -9.05 -17.91 17.11
N VAL A 19 -9.26 -17.95 15.80
CA VAL A 19 -8.18 -17.99 14.79
C VAL A 19 -7.17 -16.83 14.90
N TRP A 20 -7.60 -15.67 15.34
CA TRP A 20 -6.69 -14.52 15.45
C TRP A 20 -5.61 -14.67 16.50
N PHE A 21 -5.81 -15.51 17.50
CA PHE A 21 -4.76 -15.80 18.48
C PHE A 21 -3.57 -16.52 17.82
N ASP A 22 -3.84 -17.49 16.97
CA ASP A 22 -2.83 -18.21 16.19
C ASP A 22 -2.29 -17.34 15.03
N ALA A 23 -3.19 -16.74 14.24
CA ALA A 23 -2.85 -15.99 13.04
C ALA A 23 -1.91 -14.78 13.31
N LEU A 24 -2.06 -14.08 14.43
CA LEU A 24 -1.22 -12.94 14.77
C LEU A 24 0.23 -13.34 15.07
N LEU A 25 0.47 -14.52 15.64
CA LEU A 25 1.82 -15.03 15.89
C LEU A 25 2.66 -15.19 14.63
N ASN A 26 2.00 -15.41 13.48
CA ASN A 26 2.68 -15.60 12.21
C ASN A 26 3.65 -14.46 11.86
N TYR A 27 3.35 -13.22 12.21
CA TYR A 27 4.25 -12.10 11.95
C TYR A 27 5.63 -12.26 12.60
N ALA A 28 5.66 -12.73 13.82
CA ALA A 28 6.90 -12.89 14.57
C ALA A 28 7.56 -14.26 14.29
N THR A 29 6.79 -15.33 14.18
CA THR A 29 7.31 -16.68 13.91
C THR A 29 7.90 -16.81 12.51
N ALA A 30 7.35 -16.12 11.51
CA ALA A 30 7.90 -16.08 10.14
C ALA A 30 9.30 -15.47 10.06
N VAL A 31 9.70 -14.69 11.06
CA VAL A 31 11.04 -14.11 11.16
C VAL A 31 11.92 -14.77 12.23
N GLY A 32 11.42 -15.84 12.89
CA GLY A 32 12.20 -16.69 13.78
C GLY A 32 11.94 -16.50 15.28
N LEU A 33 10.76 -15.97 15.69
CA LEU A 33 10.39 -15.96 17.10
C LEU A 33 10.32 -17.41 17.63
N GLY A 34 11.04 -17.67 18.71
CA GLY A 34 11.13 -19.00 19.34
C GLY A 34 12.29 -19.85 18.84
N ASP A 35 13.02 -19.45 17.82
CA ASP A 35 14.24 -20.12 17.39
C ASP A 35 15.40 -19.86 18.36
N ASP A 36 16.38 -20.76 18.35
CA ASP A 36 17.62 -20.56 19.12
C ASP A 36 18.28 -19.23 18.71
N PRO A 37 18.64 -18.34 19.66
CA PRO A 37 19.23 -17.03 19.33
C PRO A 37 20.51 -17.10 18.49
N THR A 38 21.25 -18.21 18.53
CA THR A 38 22.48 -18.42 17.75
C THR A 38 22.21 -18.99 16.37
N SER A 39 21.02 -19.51 16.12
CA SER A 39 20.58 -20.03 14.83
C SER A 39 20.39 -18.90 13.79
N GLU A 40 20.21 -19.26 12.53
CA GLU A 40 19.88 -18.32 11.47
C GLU A 40 18.53 -17.63 11.72
N GLY A 41 17.53 -18.38 12.18
CA GLY A 41 16.20 -17.83 12.53
C GLY A 41 16.25 -16.85 13.69
N GLY A 42 16.94 -17.18 14.79
CA GLY A 42 17.10 -16.28 15.93
C GLY A 42 17.84 -14.98 15.57
N LYS A 43 18.90 -15.07 14.73
CA LYS A 43 19.59 -13.89 14.20
C LYS A 43 18.69 -13.03 13.31
N LYS A 44 17.90 -13.65 12.44
CA LYS A 44 16.94 -12.98 11.60
C LYS A 44 15.90 -12.25 12.45
N PHE A 45 15.37 -12.90 13.49
CA PHE A 45 14.44 -12.26 14.43
C PHE A 45 15.06 -11.02 15.08
N ALA A 46 16.24 -11.13 15.63
CA ALA A 46 16.93 -10.01 16.28
C ALA A 46 17.21 -8.82 15.34
N GLN A 47 17.33 -9.06 14.03
CA GLN A 47 17.58 -8.02 13.02
C GLN A 47 16.28 -7.37 12.51
N THR A 48 15.17 -8.11 12.49
CA THR A 48 13.93 -7.68 11.83
C THR A 48 12.81 -7.32 12.80
N TRP A 49 12.87 -7.79 14.04
CA TRP A 49 11.87 -7.50 15.06
C TRP A 49 12.38 -6.48 16.09
N PRO A 50 11.57 -5.50 16.55
CA PRO A 50 10.18 -5.29 16.17
C PRO A 50 10.04 -4.71 14.76
N CYS A 51 8.94 -5.04 14.09
CA CYS A 51 8.66 -4.47 12.78
C CYS A 51 8.35 -2.96 12.87
N ASP A 52 8.71 -2.22 11.84
CA ASP A 52 8.48 -0.79 11.80
C ASP A 52 7.00 -0.45 11.63
N VAL A 53 6.30 -1.15 10.74
CA VAL A 53 4.90 -0.88 10.44
C VAL A 53 4.15 -2.19 10.17
N HIS A 54 2.98 -2.35 10.81
CA HIS A 54 1.91 -3.24 10.35
C HIS A 54 0.97 -2.45 9.45
N LEU A 55 0.97 -2.74 8.16
CA LEU A 55 0.02 -2.17 7.20
C LEU A 55 -1.16 -3.12 7.03
N VAL A 56 -2.34 -2.72 7.49
CA VAL A 56 -3.51 -3.60 7.59
C VAL A 56 -4.78 -2.92 7.10
N GLY A 57 -5.79 -3.69 6.71
CA GLY A 57 -7.13 -3.15 6.47
C GLY A 57 -7.79 -2.69 7.77
N LYS A 58 -8.59 -1.63 7.70
CA LYS A 58 -9.27 -1.06 8.88
C LYS A 58 -10.17 -2.04 9.62
N ASP A 59 -10.67 -3.07 8.94
CA ASP A 59 -11.52 -4.11 9.53
C ASP A 59 -10.80 -5.03 10.53
N ILE A 60 -9.48 -5.11 10.44
CA ILE A 60 -8.65 -5.91 11.35
C ILE A 60 -7.79 -5.05 12.29
N LEU A 61 -8.02 -3.74 12.32
CA LEU A 61 -7.26 -2.79 13.15
C LEU A 61 -7.29 -3.19 14.63
N ARG A 62 -8.46 -3.59 15.17
CA ARG A 62 -8.59 -3.98 16.58
C ARG A 62 -7.66 -5.13 16.96
N PHE A 63 -7.47 -6.10 16.07
CA PHE A 63 -6.59 -7.24 16.32
C PHE A 63 -5.12 -6.82 16.37
N HIS A 64 -4.71 -5.89 15.53
CA HIS A 64 -3.32 -5.46 15.42
C HIS A 64 -2.94 -4.35 16.39
N ALA A 65 -3.90 -3.51 16.82
CA ALA A 65 -3.64 -2.39 17.70
C ALA A 65 -3.94 -2.67 19.19
N VAL A 66 -4.71 -3.74 19.49
CA VAL A 66 -5.07 -4.07 20.87
C VAL A 66 -4.65 -5.49 21.22
N ILE A 67 -5.15 -6.51 20.51
CA ILE A 67 -4.94 -7.91 20.87
C ILE A 67 -3.48 -8.31 20.67
N TRP A 68 -2.92 -7.98 19.52
CA TRP A 68 -1.54 -8.32 19.17
C TRP A 68 -0.51 -7.71 20.12
N PRO A 69 -0.52 -6.40 20.42
CA PRO A 69 0.35 -5.84 21.43
C PRO A 69 0.18 -6.49 22.81
N ALA A 70 -1.05 -6.79 23.22
CA ALA A 70 -1.28 -7.46 24.50
C ALA A 70 -0.66 -8.86 24.56
N MET A 71 -0.75 -9.63 23.47
CA MET A 71 -0.11 -10.95 23.36
C MET A 71 1.41 -10.86 23.44
N LEU A 72 2.01 -9.91 22.72
CA LEU A 72 3.45 -9.68 22.72
C LEU A 72 3.95 -9.26 24.10
N MET A 73 3.25 -8.34 24.76
CA MET A 73 3.58 -7.91 26.13
C MET A 73 3.47 -9.05 27.14
N ALA A 74 2.45 -9.92 27.00
CA ALA A 74 2.31 -11.11 27.85
C ALA A 74 3.44 -12.12 27.64
N GLY A 75 4.05 -12.16 26.45
CA GLY A 75 5.19 -13.00 26.11
C GLY A 75 6.55 -12.33 26.28
N ASP A 76 6.60 -11.13 26.84
CA ASP A 76 7.82 -10.32 27.00
C ASP A 76 8.56 -10.07 25.65
N VAL A 77 7.77 -9.88 24.59
CA VAL A 77 8.26 -9.59 23.22
C VAL A 77 7.97 -8.13 22.88
N ALA A 78 8.92 -7.46 22.25
CA ALA A 78 8.77 -6.07 21.83
C ALA A 78 7.57 -5.90 20.87
N ILE A 79 6.81 -4.82 21.06
CA ILE A 79 5.65 -4.50 20.22
C ILE A 79 6.07 -3.83 18.90
N PRO A 80 5.27 -3.92 17.82
CA PRO A 80 5.48 -3.16 16.58
C PRO A 80 5.54 -1.66 16.84
N LYS A 81 6.37 -0.95 16.06
CA LYS A 81 6.53 0.51 16.24
C LYS A 81 5.29 1.28 15.79
N LYS A 82 4.58 0.80 14.76
CA LYS A 82 3.41 1.47 14.18
C LYS A 82 2.42 0.45 13.64
N VAL A 83 1.14 0.74 13.78
CA VAL A 83 0.05 0.07 13.05
C VAL A 83 -0.64 1.11 12.20
N PHE A 84 -0.66 0.90 10.89
CA PHE A 84 -1.37 1.76 9.95
C PHE A 84 -2.53 0.99 9.31
N ALA A 85 -3.75 1.53 9.45
CA ALA A 85 -4.96 0.94 8.89
C ALA A 85 -5.40 1.72 7.65
N HIS A 86 -5.39 1.06 6.49
CA HIS A 86 -5.93 1.63 5.26
C HIS A 86 -7.42 1.33 5.08
N GLY A 87 -8.09 2.13 4.26
CA GLY A 87 -9.50 1.98 3.91
C GLY A 87 -9.78 0.78 2.99
N TRP A 88 -11.02 0.58 2.67
CA TRP A 88 -11.47 -0.46 1.74
C TRP A 88 -11.42 0.01 0.30
N LEU A 89 -11.17 -0.93 -0.60
CA LEU A 89 -11.42 -0.75 -2.02
C LEU A 89 -12.86 -1.21 -2.33
N MET A 90 -13.67 -0.27 -2.80
CA MET A 90 -15.06 -0.48 -3.18
C MET A 90 -15.14 -0.72 -4.69
N VAL A 91 -15.99 -1.63 -5.10
CA VAL A 91 -16.33 -1.86 -6.51
C VAL A 91 -17.84 -1.93 -6.63
N GLY A 92 -18.44 -1.08 -7.46
CA GLY A 92 -19.90 -1.01 -7.58
C GLY A 92 -20.60 -0.59 -6.29
N GLY A 93 -19.95 0.24 -5.45
CA GLY A 93 -20.50 0.70 -4.17
C GLY A 93 -20.39 -0.31 -3.02
N GLU A 94 -19.84 -1.50 -3.27
CA GLU A 94 -19.66 -2.54 -2.26
C GLU A 94 -18.18 -2.85 -2.00
N LYS A 95 -17.85 -3.24 -0.77
CA LYS A 95 -16.50 -3.72 -0.44
C LYS A 95 -16.13 -4.90 -1.33
N MET A 96 -15.00 -4.82 -2.02
CA MET A 96 -14.45 -5.92 -2.79
C MET A 96 -14.10 -7.09 -1.85
N SER A 97 -14.62 -8.28 -2.12
CA SER A 97 -14.35 -9.45 -1.31
C SER A 97 -14.14 -10.71 -2.15
N LYS A 98 -13.38 -11.68 -1.59
CA LYS A 98 -13.09 -12.95 -2.27
C LYS A 98 -14.33 -13.80 -2.54
N SER A 99 -15.39 -13.64 -1.76
CA SER A 99 -16.63 -14.41 -1.86
C SER A 99 -17.68 -13.76 -2.76
N LYS A 100 -17.48 -12.51 -3.19
CA LYS A 100 -18.40 -11.79 -4.07
C LYS A 100 -17.89 -11.77 -5.50
N ALA A 101 -18.80 -11.73 -6.47
CA ALA A 101 -18.49 -11.67 -7.90
C ALA A 101 -17.87 -10.33 -8.35
N ASN A 102 -17.71 -9.37 -7.43
CA ASN A 102 -17.14 -8.05 -7.69
C ASN A 102 -15.59 -7.99 -7.55
N LYS A 103 -14.93 -9.16 -7.58
CA LYS A 103 -13.47 -9.22 -7.50
C LYS A 103 -12.86 -8.87 -8.85
N ILE A 104 -12.06 -7.81 -8.88
CA ILE A 104 -11.23 -7.44 -10.03
C ILE A 104 -9.78 -7.75 -9.69
N ALA A 105 -9.12 -8.55 -10.52
CA ALA A 105 -7.70 -8.87 -10.32
C ALA A 105 -6.82 -7.73 -10.86
N PRO A 106 -5.73 -7.35 -10.17
CA PRO A 106 -4.77 -6.38 -10.69
C PRO A 106 -4.29 -6.71 -12.12
N ALA A 107 -4.07 -8.00 -12.42
CA ALA A 107 -3.67 -8.46 -13.76
C ALA A 107 -4.70 -8.13 -14.84
N GLU A 108 -5.97 -8.11 -14.53
CA GLU A 108 -7.03 -7.73 -15.45
C GLU A 108 -6.93 -6.25 -15.82
N ILE A 109 -6.74 -5.37 -14.85
CA ILE A 109 -6.57 -3.93 -15.10
C ILE A 109 -5.27 -3.67 -15.86
N THR A 110 -4.17 -4.29 -15.43
CA THR A 110 -2.86 -4.05 -16.06
C THR A 110 -2.76 -4.60 -17.48
N SER A 111 -3.54 -5.62 -17.84
CA SER A 111 -3.60 -6.11 -19.22
C SER A 111 -4.23 -5.11 -20.19
N HIS A 112 -5.11 -4.22 -19.71
CA HIS A 112 -5.79 -3.22 -20.50
C HIS A 112 -5.03 -1.87 -20.54
N PHE A 113 -4.51 -1.42 -19.39
CA PHE A 113 -3.95 -0.08 -19.24
C PHE A 113 -2.44 -0.04 -19.01
N GLY A 114 -1.83 -1.18 -18.75
CA GLY A 114 -0.43 -1.26 -18.35
C GLY A 114 -0.21 -1.01 -16.86
N VAL A 115 0.98 -1.36 -16.37
CA VAL A 115 1.34 -1.31 -14.94
C VAL A 115 1.42 0.14 -14.43
N ASP A 116 1.99 1.04 -15.23
CA ASP A 116 2.22 2.43 -14.80
C ASP A 116 0.90 3.19 -14.65
N ALA A 117 -0.03 3.02 -15.58
CA ALA A 117 -1.36 3.62 -15.48
C ALA A 117 -2.17 3.04 -14.30
N TYR A 118 -2.05 1.73 -14.04
CA TYR A 118 -2.62 1.09 -12.85
C TYR A 118 -2.10 1.75 -11.56
N ARG A 119 -0.80 1.88 -11.41
CA ARG A 119 -0.17 2.49 -10.23
C ARG A 119 -0.56 3.96 -10.10
N TYR A 120 -0.52 4.71 -11.19
CA TYR A 120 -0.95 6.11 -11.22
C TYR A 120 -2.39 6.26 -10.72
N TYR A 121 -3.32 5.46 -11.25
CA TYR A 121 -4.73 5.52 -10.87
C TYR A 121 -4.93 5.34 -9.36
N PHE A 122 -4.41 4.25 -8.80
CA PHE A 122 -4.63 3.95 -7.38
C PHE A 122 -3.96 4.95 -6.44
N LEU A 123 -2.81 5.50 -6.83
CA LEU A 123 -2.15 6.54 -6.03
C LEU A 123 -2.82 7.91 -6.16
N ARG A 124 -3.47 8.17 -7.29
CA ARG A 124 -4.11 9.47 -7.58
C ARG A 124 -5.57 9.54 -7.16
N ALA A 125 -6.34 8.46 -7.36
CA ALA A 125 -7.78 8.45 -7.15
C ALA A 125 -8.19 8.20 -5.70
N ILE A 126 -7.34 7.53 -4.92
CA ILE A 126 -7.67 7.10 -3.56
C ILE A 126 -6.76 7.81 -2.56
N PRO A 127 -7.29 8.72 -1.74
CA PRO A 127 -6.53 9.30 -0.64
C PRO A 127 -6.04 8.19 0.31
N PHE A 128 -4.76 8.25 0.65
CA PHE A 128 -4.16 7.22 1.49
C PHE A 128 -4.87 7.12 2.85
N GLY A 129 -5.19 5.90 3.27
CA GLY A 129 -5.88 5.63 4.53
C GLY A 129 -7.42 5.71 4.46
N GLN A 130 -7.99 6.28 3.40
CA GLN A 130 -9.42 6.37 3.22
C GLN A 130 -9.98 5.22 2.38
N ASP A 131 -11.31 5.07 2.38
CA ASP A 131 -11.99 4.17 1.44
C ASP A 131 -11.87 4.75 0.03
N GLY A 132 -11.57 3.88 -0.93
CA GLY A 132 -11.51 4.23 -2.33
C GLY A 132 -12.51 3.45 -3.15
N SER A 133 -12.86 3.99 -4.31
CA SER A 133 -13.74 3.32 -5.25
C SER A 133 -13.01 3.13 -6.58
N PHE A 134 -13.20 1.96 -7.18
CA PHE A 134 -12.73 1.66 -8.52
C PHE A 134 -13.91 1.49 -9.45
N SER A 135 -13.84 2.08 -10.64
CA SER A 135 -14.65 1.73 -11.79
C SER A 135 -13.82 1.80 -13.07
N TRP A 136 -14.21 0.99 -14.08
CA TRP A 136 -13.57 0.98 -15.38
C TRP A 136 -13.73 2.33 -16.11
N GLU A 137 -14.86 2.98 -15.90
CA GLU A 137 -15.19 4.28 -16.49
C GLU A 137 -14.27 5.38 -15.93
N ASP A 138 -14.10 5.43 -14.59
CA ASP A 138 -13.22 6.42 -13.97
C ASP A 138 -11.76 6.16 -14.34
N MET A 139 -11.31 4.90 -14.36
CA MET A 139 -9.98 4.52 -14.82
C MET A 139 -9.72 4.98 -16.25
N SER A 140 -10.65 4.73 -17.19
CA SER A 140 -10.54 5.12 -18.59
C SER A 140 -10.56 6.64 -18.76
N ALA A 141 -11.44 7.33 -18.01
CA ALA A 141 -11.54 8.79 -18.04
C ALA A 141 -10.22 9.45 -17.57
N ARG A 142 -9.64 8.99 -16.47
CA ARG A 142 -8.36 9.51 -15.95
C ARG A 142 -7.18 9.16 -16.85
N TYR A 143 -7.15 7.94 -17.38
CA TYR A 143 -6.14 7.53 -18.35
C TYR A 143 -6.11 8.47 -19.55
N THR A 144 -7.28 8.82 -20.08
CA THR A 144 -7.40 9.71 -21.23
C THR A 144 -7.10 11.17 -20.87
N SER A 145 -7.71 11.70 -19.80
CA SER A 145 -7.56 13.11 -19.45
C SER A 145 -6.20 13.44 -18.86
N GLU A 146 -5.79 12.71 -17.82
CA GLU A 146 -4.62 13.08 -17.01
C GLU A 146 -3.32 12.58 -17.66
N LEU A 147 -3.29 11.33 -18.19
CA LEU A 147 -2.08 10.78 -18.80
C LEU A 147 -1.95 11.13 -20.28
N ALA A 148 -2.97 10.88 -21.09
CA ALA A 148 -2.87 11.13 -22.54
C ALA A 148 -3.00 12.63 -22.88
N ASN A 149 -4.03 13.32 -22.39
CA ASN A 149 -4.29 14.69 -22.77
C ASN A 149 -3.42 15.70 -22.01
N ASP A 150 -3.20 15.54 -20.72
CA ASP A 150 -2.36 16.48 -19.97
C ASP A 150 -0.87 16.17 -20.17
N PHE A 151 -0.39 15.08 -19.60
CA PHE A 151 1.02 14.73 -19.63
C PHE A 151 1.50 14.36 -21.05
N GLY A 152 0.74 13.54 -21.78
CA GLY A 152 1.10 13.10 -23.12
C GLY A 152 1.15 14.25 -24.13
N ASN A 153 0.19 15.18 -24.08
CA ASN A 153 0.21 16.37 -24.92
C ASN A 153 1.37 17.32 -24.59
N LEU A 154 1.69 17.50 -23.32
CA LEU A 154 2.85 18.29 -22.91
C LEU A 154 4.13 17.72 -23.51
N ALA A 155 4.38 16.43 -23.32
CA ALA A 155 5.55 15.75 -23.87
C ALA A 155 5.60 15.81 -25.40
N SER A 156 4.50 15.53 -26.08
CA SER A 156 4.39 15.54 -27.53
C SER A 156 4.66 16.93 -28.11
N ARG A 157 4.09 17.99 -27.53
CA ARG A 157 4.32 19.37 -27.95
C ARG A 157 5.77 19.79 -27.71
N LEU A 158 6.36 19.43 -26.58
CA LEU A 158 7.78 19.74 -26.33
C LEU A 158 8.69 19.07 -27.34
N ILE A 159 8.49 17.78 -27.63
CA ILE A 159 9.27 17.03 -28.61
C ILE A 159 9.12 17.66 -30.00
N ALA A 160 7.89 17.96 -30.44
CA ALA A 160 7.65 18.59 -31.72
C ALA A 160 8.31 19.98 -31.85
N MET A 161 8.37 20.76 -30.76
CA MET A 161 9.11 22.03 -30.75
C MET A 161 10.62 21.82 -30.87
N ILE A 162 11.18 20.84 -30.14
CA ILE A 162 12.61 20.50 -30.24
C ILE A 162 12.95 20.05 -31.68
N GLU A 163 12.15 19.20 -32.26
CA GLU A 163 12.35 18.78 -33.68
C GLU A 163 12.28 19.96 -34.65
N LYS A 164 11.24 20.80 -34.53
CA LYS A 164 10.99 21.89 -35.44
C LYS A 164 12.01 23.04 -35.34
N TYR A 165 12.39 23.41 -34.12
CA TYR A 165 13.19 24.62 -33.87
C TYR A 165 14.65 24.35 -33.51
N CYS A 166 14.96 23.13 -33.08
CA CYS A 166 16.29 22.74 -32.63
C CYS A 166 16.88 21.54 -33.36
N ALA A 167 16.31 21.20 -34.54
CA ALA A 167 16.76 20.09 -35.37
C ALA A 167 16.88 18.76 -34.62
N GLY A 168 15.97 18.50 -33.65
CA GLY A 168 15.92 17.29 -32.83
C GLY A 168 16.94 17.24 -31.71
N SER A 169 17.73 18.26 -31.48
CA SER A 169 18.72 18.30 -30.39
C SER A 169 18.35 19.37 -29.36
N ILE A 170 18.42 19.00 -28.08
CA ILE A 170 18.22 19.97 -27.01
C ILE A 170 19.41 20.94 -27.02
N PRO A 171 19.19 22.26 -27.20
CA PRO A 171 20.28 23.22 -27.26
C PRO A 171 20.96 23.36 -25.90
N ALA A 172 22.28 23.52 -25.90
CA ALA A 172 23.03 23.92 -24.69
C ALA A 172 22.76 25.40 -24.43
N ILE A 173 21.78 25.67 -23.61
CA ILE A 173 21.43 27.04 -23.17
C ILE A 173 21.84 27.25 -21.70
N ALA A 174 21.96 28.52 -21.30
CA ALA A 174 22.13 28.87 -19.93
C ALA A 174 20.89 28.41 -19.12
N HIS A 175 21.13 27.80 -17.97
CA HIS A 175 20.10 27.35 -17.09
C HIS A 175 19.36 28.54 -16.48
N GLU A 176 18.06 28.43 -16.34
CA GLU A 176 17.28 29.43 -15.60
C GLU A 176 17.20 28.99 -14.14
N ALA A 177 17.95 29.67 -13.27
CA ALA A 177 18.12 29.32 -11.87
C ALA A 177 16.79 29.22 -11.10
N ALA A 178 15.80 30.06 -11.43
CA ALA A 178 14.49 30.04 -10.79
C ALA A 178 13.72 28.73 -11.13
N LEU A 179 13.75 28.31 -12.40
CA LEU A 179 13.09 27.08 -12.84
C LEU A 179 13.77 25.83 -12.27
N GLU A 180 15.11 25.85 -12.20
CA GLU A 180 15.87 24.75 -11.59
C GLU A 180 15.59 24.62 -10.10
N ALA A 181 15.51 25.75 -9.39
CA ALA A 181 15.18 25.76 -7.96
C ALA A 181 13.77 25.20 -7.71
N GLU A 182 12.80 25.58 -8.54
CA GLU A 182 11.42 25.07 -8.47
C GLU A 182 11.37 23.57 -8.75
N LEU A 183 12.08 23.10 -9.75
CA LEU A 183 12.15 21.66 -10.09
C LEU A 183 12.80 20.87 -8.94
N ALA A 184 13.91 21.35 -8.40
CA ALA A 184 14.58 20.71 -7.28
C ALA A 184 13.70 20.66 -6.03
N SER A 185 12.98 21.76 -5.72
CA SER A 185 12.05 21.81 -4.59
C SER A 185 10.88 20.84 -4.76
N THR A 186 10.34 20.74 -5.97
CA THR A 186 9.26 19.80 -6.31
C THR A 186 9.69 18.34 -6.12
N VAL A 187 10.91 17.98 -6.56
CA VAL A 187 11.46 16.63 -6.38
C VAL A 187 11.62 16.31 -4.89
N GLN A 188 12.20 17.25 -4.11
CA GLN A 188 12.38 17.06 -2.67
C GLN A 188 11.05 16.96 -1.92
N PHE A 189 10.08 17.78 -2.28
CA PHE A 189 8.73 17.73 -1.72
C PHE A 189 8.07 16.39 -2.01
N SER A 190 8.12 15.92 -3.26
CA SER A 190 7.53 14.64 -3.66
C SER A 190 8.17 13.47 -2.93
N ASP A 191 9.50 13.44 -2.80
CA ASP A 191 10.22 12.40 -2.04
C ASP A 191 9.83 12.41 -0.56
N LYS A 192 9.75 13.59 0.06
CA LYS A 192 9.29 13.75 1.44
C LYS A 192 7.85 13.28 1.63
N ALA A 193 6.92 13.71 0.76
CA ALA A 193 5.51 13.32 0.82
C ALA A 193 5.33 11.80 0.69
N MET A 194 6.06 11.16 -0.22
CA MET A 194 6.01 9.71 -0.39
C MET A 194 6.57 8.94 0.80
N ARG A 195 7.50 9.53 1.56
CA ARG A 195 8.10 8.88 2.75
C ARG A 195 7.32 9.13 4.03
N SER A 196 6.68 10.29 4.16
CA SER A 196 6.04 10.72 5.40
C SER A 196 4.59 10.24 5.54
N GLU A 197 4.03 9.64 4.50
CA GLU A 197 2.59 9.31 4.42
C GLU A 197 1.69 10.55 4.63
N GLU A 198 2.24 11.74 4.55
CA GLU A 198 1.50 13.00 4.58
C GLU A 198 0.95 13.26 3.18
N HIS A 199 -0.36 13.08 3.03
CA HIS A 199 -1.07 13.49 1.83
C HIS A 199 -1.39 14.97 1.93
N THR A 200 -0.69 15.77 1.17
CA THR A 200 -1.16 17.10 0.85
C THR A 200 -2.26 16.95 -0.20
N SER A 201 -3.45 17.31 0.20
CA SER A 201 -4.62 17.51 -0.66
C SER A 201 -4.32 18.57 -1.74
#